data_14688ccf86f4050f5e0eca5d681ce08e
#
_entry.id   14688ccf86f4050f5e0eca5d681ce08e
#
_cell.length_a   1.000
_cell.length_b   1.000
_cell.length_c   1.000
_cell.angle_alpha   90.00
_cell.angle_beta   90.00
_cell.angle_gamma   90.00
#
_symmetry.space_group_name_H-M   'P 1'
#
loop_
_entity.id
_entity.type
_entity.pdbx_description
1 polymer ?
#
loop_
_entity_poly.entity_id
_entity_poly.type
_entity_poly.pdbx_seq_one_letter_code
_entity_poly.pdbx_strand_id
1 'polypeptide(L)'
;MQSQHTSTSPKILIIGGGYGGLKAALGLQRKLKAPADITLISKHDYHYQTTLLHKVAIGTLSSRKARIFYRKILDPKKIRFVKDKIIQLCPQDNKVIGNGGSYEYDYLIIALGFRPDSFGIKGVDKHTYK
;
A
#
# COMPACT_ATOMS: atom_id res chain seq x y z
N MET A 1 15.43 -40.18 4.49
CA MET A 1 15.45 -39.04 3.55
C MET A 1 15.01 -37.78 4.30
N GLN A 2 15.95 -36.95 4.71
CA GLN A 2 15.67 -35.68 5.38
C GLN A 2 15.29 -34.67 4.30
N SER A 3 14.05 -34.22 4.34
CA SER A 3 13.57 -33.08 3.55
C SER A 3 14.38 -31.86 3.96
N GLN A 4 15.27 -31.42 3.09
CA GLN A 4 15.90 -30.10 3.24
C GLN A 4 14.79 -29.03 3.09
N HIS A 5 14.26 -28.55 4.21
CA HIS A 5 13.54 -27.31 4.24
C HIS A 5 14.54 -26.21 3.90
N THR A 6 14.60 -25.83 2.65
CA THR A 6 15.16 -24.54 2.25
C THR A 6 14.28 -23.49 2.93
N SER A 7 14.78 -22.93 4.02
CA SER A 7 14.14 -21.85 4.78
C SER A 7 14.14 -20.58 3.91
N THR A 8 13.21 -20.51 2.96
CA THR A 8 12.93 -19.27 2.26
C THR A 8 12.21 -18.35 3.25
N SER A 9 12.72 -17.12 3.41
CA SER A 9 12.09 -16.12 4.25
C SER A 9 10.64 -15.88 3.80
N PRO A 10 9.66 -15.79 4.73
CA PRO A 10 8.27 -15.61 4.36
C PRO A 10 8.06 -14.30 3.58
N LYS A 11 7.23 -14.37 2.54
CA LYS A 11 6.86 -13.24 1.70
C LYS A 11 5.66 -12.53 2.31
N ILE A 12 5.84 -11.30 2.77
CA ILE A 12 4.78 -10.45 3.31
C ILE A 12 4.46 -9.37 2.30
N LEU A 13 3.26 -9.40 1.74
CA LEU A 13 2.80 -8.44 0.75
C LEU A 13 1.80 -7.47 1.37
N ILE A 14 2.07 -6.17 1.24
CA ILE A 14 1.18 -5.10 1.68
C ILE A 14 0.68 -4.37 0.44
N ILE A 15 -0.63 -4.39 0.20
CA ILE A 15 -1.23 -3.68 -0.92
C ILE A 15 -1.99 -2.44 -0.44
N GLY A 16 -1.60 -1.29 -0.97
CA GLY A 16 -2.10 0.03 -0.59
C GLY A 16 -1.18 0.78 0.35
N GLY A 17 -0.77 1.98 -0.06
CA GLY A 17 0.16 2.85 0.67
C GLY A 17 -0.52 3.98 1.43
N GLY A 18 -1.80 3.83 1.79
CA GLY A 18 -2.51 4.75 2.67
C GLY A 18 -2.04 4.65 4.13
N TYR A 19 -2.81 5.21 5.06
CA TYR A 19 -2.48 5.18 6.49
C TYR A 19 -2.31 3.75 7.03
N GLY A 20 -3.22 2.84 6.68
CA GLY A 20 -3.19 1.45 7.15
C GLY A 20 -1.96 0.70 6.65
N GLY A 21 -1.72 0.72 5.33
CA GLY A 21 -0.59 0.01 4.72
C GLY A 21 0.76 0.58 5.14
N LEU A 22 0.88 1.92 5.19
CA LEU A 22 2.10 2.56 5.70
C LEU A 22 2.35 2.22 7.17
N LYS A 23 1.32 2.23 8.01
CA LYS A 23 1.44 1.85 9.41
C LYS A 23 1.88 0.39 9.59
N ALA A 24 1.33 -0.51 8.78
CA ALA A 24 1.72 -1.92 8.76
C ALA A 24 3.19 -2.07 8.35
N ALA A 25 3.60 -1.43 7.25
CA ALA A 25 4.99 -1.45 6.76
C ALA A 25 5.98 -0.96 7.82
N LEU A 26 5.75 0.23 8.38
CA LEU A 26 6.60 0.79 9.43
C LEU A 26 6.58 -0.03 10.73
N GLY A 27 5.45 -0.66 11.03
CA GLY A 27 5.32 -1.58 12.17
C GLY A 27 6.20 -2.81 12.00
N LEU A 28 6.13 -3.46 10.86
CA LEU A 28 6.97 -4.61 10.52
C LEU A 28 8.45 -4.23 10.49
N GLN A 29 8.80 -3.11 9.83
CA GLN A 29 10.18 -2.60 9.77
C GLN A 29 10.82 -2.45 11.14
N ARG A 30 10.05 -2.02 12.16
CA ARG A 30 10.56 -1.78 13.52
C ARG A 30 10.53 -3.02 14.39
N LYS A 31 9.48 -3.85 14.27
CA LYS A 31 9.19 -4.91 15.24
C LYS A 31 9.62 -6.30 14.77
N LEU A 32 9.63 -6.53 13.46
CA LEU A 32 9.98 -7.84 12.93
C LEU A 32 11.49 -8.06 13.04
N LYS A 33 11.88 -9.02 13.88
CA LYS A 33 13.29 -9.41 14.09
C LYS A 33 13.71 -10.55 13.18
N ALA A 34 12.76 -11.41 12.81
CA ALA A 34 13.01 -12.52 11.91
C ALA A 34 13.14 -12.03 10.46
N PRO A 35 13.97 -12.67 9.63
CA PRO A 35 14.09 -12.34 8.22
C PRO A 35 12.76 -12.59 7.49
N ALA A 36 12.34 -11.61 6.68
CA ALA A 36 11.16 -11.73 5.82
C ALA A 36 11.35 -10.88 4.56
N ASP A 37 10.76 -11.30 3.45
CA ASP A 37 10.67 -10.49 2.23
C ASP A 37 9.40 -9.65 2.29
N ILE A 38 9.54 -8.40 2.68
CA ILE A 38 8.41 -7.48 2.84
C ILE A 38 8.32 -6.58 1.62
N THR A 39 7.18 -6.59 0.96
CA THR A 39 6.91 -5.72 -0.20
C THR A 39 5.69 -4.85 0.06
N LEU A 40 5.83 -3.53 -0.13
CA LEU A 40 4.72 -2.58 -0.15
C LEU A 40 4.43 -2.19 -1.60
N ILE A 41 3.19 -2.42 -2.05
CA ILE A 41 2.72 -2.01 -3.38
C ILE A 41 1.74 -0.85 -3.25
N SER A 42 1.97 0.22 -4.00
CA SER A 42 1.05 1.35 -4.08
C SER A 42 1.07 1.98 -5.47
N LYS A 43 -0.07 2.52 -5.91
CA LYS A 43 -0.22 3.20 -7.20
C LYS A 43 0.60 4.50 -7.30
N HIS A 44 0.95 5.10 -6.16
CA HIS A 44 1.79 6.29 -6.05
C HIS A 44 3.06 5.98 -5.27
N ASP A 45 4.12 6.72 -5.50
CA ASP A 45 5.40 6.60 -4.80
C ASP A 45 5.44 7.44 -3.49
N TYR A 46 4.28 7.95 -3.09
CA TYR A 46 4.12 8.75 -1.88
C TYR A 46 2.83 8.40 -1.14
N HIS A 47 2.86 8.61 0.16
CA HIS A 47 1.69 8.67 1.02
C HIS A 47 1.12 10.09 0.99
N TYR A 48 -0.17 10.23 0.70
CA TYR A 48 -0.85 11.52 0.76
C TYR A 48 -1.52 11.72 2.11
N GLN A 49 -1.07 12.74 2.84
CA GLN A 49 -1.63 13.07 4.16
C GLN A 49 -3.00 13.73 4.00
N THR A 50 -4.04 12.90 3.86
CA THR A 50 -5.42 13.38 3.63
C THR A 50 -5.94 14.25 4.77
N THR A 51 -5.41 14.08 5.98
CA THR A 51 -5.72 14.94 7.15
C THR A 51 -5.27 16.40 6.98
N LEU A 52 -4.40 16.69 6.00
CA LEU A 52 -3.91 18.04 5.68
C LEU A 52 -4.62 18.69 4.47
N LEU A 53 -5.57 17.98 3.84
CA LEU A 53 -6.23 18.47 2.62
C LEU A 53 -6.97 19.80 2.82
N HIS A 54 -7.54 20.04 3.98
CA HIS A 54 -8.17 21.33 4.30
C HIS A 54 -7.18 22.49 4.18
N LYS A 55 -5.92 22.31 4.61
CA LYS A 55 -4.86 23.31 4.48
C LYS A 55 -4.44 23.55 3.03
N VAL A 56 -4.48 22.48 2.22
CA VAL A 56 -4.20 22.56 0.79
C VAL A 56 -5.34 23.31 0.09
N ALA A 57 -6.59 23.01 0.45
CA ALA A 57 -7.79 23.63 -0.14
C ALA A 57 -7.85 25.15 0.08
N ILE A 58 -7.46 25.61 1.28
CA ILE A 58 -7.43 27.06 1.60
C ILE A 58 -6.09 27.74 1.25
N GLY A 59 -5.17 27.02 0.58
CA GLY A 59 -3.92 27.60 0.09
C GLY A 59 -2.81 27.82 1.13
N THR A 60 -3.02 27.41 2.40
CA THR A 60 -2.00 27.56 3.47
C THR A 60 -0.91 26.50 3.42
N LEU A 61 -1.13 25.43 2.68
CA LEU A 61 -0.16 24.35 2.46
C LEU A 61 -0.13 23.94 0.99
N SER A 62 1.06 23.83 0.40
CA SER A 62 1.17 23.30 -0.96
C SER A 62 0.88 21.79 -0.98
N SER A 63 0.26 21.31 -2.06
CA SER A 63 -0.03 19.89 -2.25
C SER A 63 1.22 19.00 -2.16
N ARG A 64 2.39 19.53 -2.56
CA ARG A 64 3.69 18.84 -2.44
C ARG A 64 4.05 18.56 -0.98
N LYS A 65 3.81 19.50 -0.06
CA LYS A 65 4.10 19.34 1.37
C LYS A 65 3.18 18.34 2.08
N ALA A 66 2.01 18.06 1.50
CA ALA A 66 1.11 17.03 1.99
C ALA A 66 1.51 15.59 1.55
N ARG A 67 2.59 15.44 0.78
CA ARG A 67 3.08 14.14 0.27
C ARG A 67 4.31 13.71 1.04
N ILE A 68 4.32 12.46 1.50
CA ILE A 68 5.48 11.82 2.11
C ILE A 68 5.93 10.71 1.18
N PHE A 69 7.11 10.85 0.58
CA PHE A 69 7.66 9.84 -0.34
C PHE A 69 8.13 8.61 0.43
N TYR A 70 7.74 7.40 -0.03
CA TYR A 70 8.10 6.14 0.63
C TYR A 70 9.62 5.94 0.73
N ARG A 71 10.39 6.36 -0.28
CA ARG A 71 11.86 6.33 -0.27
C ARG A 71 12.52 7.08 0.90
N LYS A 72 11.78 7.99 1.56
CA LYS A 72 12.29 8.77 2.70
C LYS A 72 12.01 8.11 4.05
N ILE A 73 11.06 7.18 4.10
CA ILE A 73 10.57 6.63 5.37
C ILE A 73 10.68 5.12 5.47
N LEU A 74 10.80 4.42 4.33
CA LEU A 74 11.03 2.98 4.27
C LEU A 74 12.52 2.69 4.19
N ASP A 75 13.00 1.76 4.99
CA ASP A 75 14.34 1.21 4.88
C ASP A 75 14.38 0.22 3.72
N PRO A 76 15.12 0.51 2.64
CA PRO A 76 15.15 -0.36 1.45
C PRO A 76 15.80 -1.73 1.71
N LYS A 77 16.54 -1.89 2.82
CA LYS A 77 17.10 -3.18 3.26
C LYS A 77 16.04 -4.08 3.90
N LYS A 78 14.93 -3.51 4.37
CA LYS A 78 13.87 -4.24 5.07
C LYS A 78 12.59 -4.34 4.27
N ILE A 79 12.27 -3.30 3.47
CA ILE A 79 11.01 -3.23 2.71
C ILE A 79 11.29 -2.81 1.28
N ARG A 80 10.90 -3.67 0.36
CA ARG A 80 10.87 -3.36 -1.06
C ARG A 80 9.59 -2.56 -1.38
N PHE A 81 9.74 -1.39 -1.95
CA PHE A 81 8.63 -0.61 -2.48
C PHE A 81 8.44 -0.88 -3.98
N VAL A 82 7.20 -1.15 -4.38
CA VAL A 82 6.81 -1.32 -5.79
C VAL A 82 5.68 -0.34 -6.12
N LYS A 83 5.91 0.47 -7.15
CA LYS A 83 4.86 1.33 -7.70
C LYS A 83 4.06 0.55 -8.73
N ASP A 84 2.88 0.11 -8.33
CA ASP A 84 1.97 -0.62 -9.21
C ASP A 84 0.52 -0.43 -8.77
N LYS A 85 -0.41 -0.62 -9.70
CA LYS A 85 -1.86 -0.62 -9.47
C LYS A 85 -2.36 -2.06 -9.47
N ILE A 86 -2.83 -2.51 -8.31
CA ILE A 86 -3.43 -3.84 -8.18
C ILE A 86 -4.76 -3.87 -8.90
N ILE A 87 -4.98 -4.92 -9.68
CA ILE A 87 -6.19 -5.14 -10.49
C ILE A 87 -6.96 -6.39 -10.12
N GLN A 88 -6.29 -7.41 -9.55
CA GLN A 88 -6.94 -8.66 -9.19
C GLN A 88 -6.27 -9.33 -7.99
N LEU A 89 -7.08 -9.99 -7.17
CA LEU A 89 -6.63 -10.89 -6.10
C LEU A 89 -6.95 -12.33 -6.52
N CYS A 90 -5.98 -13.22 -6.36
CA CYS A 90 -6.12 -14.66 -6.60
C CYS A 90 -5.75 -15.41 -5.30
N PRO A 91 -6.67 -15.47 -4.31
CA PRO A 91 -6.36 -16.04 -2.99
C PRO A 91 -6.02 -17.52 -3.05
N GLN A 92 -6.61 -18.27 -3.97
CA GLN A 92 -6.35 -19.72 -4.13
C GLN A 92 -4.90 -20.01 -4.53
N ASP A 93 -4.27 -19.06 -5.26
CA ASP A 93 -2.89 -19.20 -5.73
C ASP A 93 -1.90 -18.38 -4.86
N ASN A 94 -2.36 -17.79 -3.75
CA ASN A 94 -1.58 -16.84 -2.95
C ASN A 94 -0.88 -15.76 -3.80
N LYS A 95 -1.64 -15.19 -4.73
CA LYS A 95 -1.14 -14.26 -5.73
C LYS A 95 -1.99 -13.00 -5.87
N VAL A 96 -1.33 -11.89 -6.15
CA VAL A 96 -1.93 -10.61 -6.50
C VAL A 96 -1.43 -10.19 -7.87
N ILE A 97 -2.33 -9.69 -8.73
CA ILE A 97 -1.99 -9.22 -10.06
C ILE A 97 -2.09 -7.69 -10.09
N GLY A 98 -1.04 -7.06 -10.55
CA GLY A 98 -0.98 -5.64 -10.86
C GLY A 98 -0.82 -5.39 -12.35
N ASN A 99 -0.79 -4.11 -12.75
CA ASN A 99 -0.55 -3.74 -14.15
C ASN A 99 0.86 -4.11 -14.61
N GLY A 100 1.85 -4.07 -13.72
CA GLY A 100 3.26 -4.33 -14.00
C GLY A 100 3.70 -5.78 -13.78
N GLY A 101 2.84 -6.64 -13.23
CA GLY A 101 3.19 -8.04 -13.01
C GLY A 101 2.35 -8.74 -11.95
N SER A 102 2.78 -9.93 -11.57
CA SER A 102 2.16 -10.71 -10.50
C SER A 102 3.08 -10.83 -9.30
N TYR A 103 2.49 -10.88 -8.11
CA TYR A 103 3.19 -10.90 -6.83
C TYR A 103 2.66 -12.04 -5.98
N GLU A 104 3.54 -12.95 -5.59
CA GLU A 104 3.23 -14.06 -4.69
C GLU A 104 3.41 -13.63 -3.24
N TYR A 105 2.65 -14.26 -2.32
CA TYR A 105 2.74 -13.99 -0.90
C TYR A 105 2.46 -15.23 -0.05
N ASP A 106 3.04 -15.26 1.14
CA ASP A 106 2.64 -16.13 2.23
C ASP A 106 1.65 -15.43 3.15
N TYR A 107 1.84 -14.09 3.32
CA TYR A 107 0.96 -13.23 4.10
C TYR A 107 0.57 -12.00 3.29
N LEU A 108 -0.72 -11.69 3.24
CA LEU A 108 -1.26 -10.53 2.53
C LEU A 108 -1.94 -9.55 3.50
N ILE A 109 -1.53 -8.29 3.44
CA ILE A 109 -2.19 -7.18 4.13
C ILE A 109 -2.89 -6.31 3.08
N ILE A 110 -4.22 -6.26 3.15
CA ILE A 110 -5.05 -5.46 2.24
C ILE A 110 -5.37 -4.13 2.90
N ALA A 111 -4.84 -3.03 2.35
CA ALA A 111 -5.00 -1.67 2.86
C ALA A 111 -5.31 -0.67 1.73
N LEU A 112 -6.18 -1.06 0.81
CA LEU A 112 -6.48 -0.31 -0.43
C LEU A 112 -7.36 0.92 -0.20
N GLY A 113 -7.90 1.09 1.02
CA GLY A 113 -8.78 2.20 1.36
C GLY A 113 -10.20 2.04 0.81
N PHE A 114 -10.86 3.14 0.56
CA PHE A 114 -12.24 3.20 0.09
C PHE A 114 -12.41 4.27 -1.00
N ARG A 115 -13.53 4.24 -1.67
CA ARG A 115 -13.97 5.28 -2.58
C ARG A 115 -15.29 5.88 -2.07
N PRO A 116 -15.51 7.19 -2.23
CA PRO A 116 -16.82 7.78 -2.05
C PRO A 116 -17.83 7.11 -2.98
N ASP A 117 -19.04 6.86 -2.48
CA ASP A 117 -20.15 6.36 -3.26
C ASP A 117 -21.31 7.36 -3.19
N SER A 118 -22.01 7.52 -4.29
CA SER A 118 -23.20 8.37 -4.38
C SER A 118 -24.47 7.67 -3.89
N PHE A 119 -24.40 6.37 -3.64
CA PHE A 119 -25.53 5.50 -3.28
C PHE A 119 -26.73 5.65 -4.24
N GLY A 120 -26.48 6.01 -5.51
CA GLY A 120 -27.51 6.25 -6.50
C GLY A 120 -28.29 7.55 -6.32
N ILE A 121 -27.88 8.45 -5.43
CA ILE A 121 -28.55 9.75 -5.24
C ILE A 121 -28.38 10.58 -6.51
N LYS A 122 -29.52 10.94 -7.11
CA LYS A 122 -29.57 11.68 -8.37
C LYS A 122 -28.87 13.05 -8.23
N GLY A 123 -27.94 13.32 -9.14
CA GLY A 123 -27.19 14.58 -9.18
C GLY A 123 -25.89 14.61 -8.38
N VAL A 124 -25.66 13.69 -7.44
CA VAL A 124 -24.42 13.68 -6.65
C VAL A 124 -23.19 13.49 -7.54
N ASP A 125 -23.21 12.54 -8.45
CA ASP A 125 -22.06 12.29 -9.34
C ASP A 125 -21.77 13.44 -10.31
N LYS A 126 -22.78 14.26 -10.63
CA LYS A 126 -22.68 15.36 -11.60
C LYS A 126 -22.32 16.69 -10.94
N HIS A 127 -22.75 16.92 -9.71
CA HIS A 127 -22.72 18.24 -9.07
C HIS A 127 -21.86 18.31 -7.80
N THR A 128 -21.17 17.21 -7.41
CA THR A 128 -20.26 17.22 -6.25
C THR A 128 -18.85 16.87 -6.63
N TYR A 129 -17.88 17.39 -5.89
CA TYR A 129 -16.48 16.99 -5.99
C TYR A 129 -16.24 15.71 -5.17
N LYS A 130 -15.43 14.77 -5.72
CA LYS A 130 -15.04 13.52 -5.07
C LYS A 130 -13.56 13.51 -4.72
#